data_30ab9d3bde470f221b4eddaebcee2c7e
#
_entry.id   30ab9d3bde470f221b4eddaebcee2c7e
#
_cell.length_a   1.000
_cell.length_b   1.000
_cell.length_c   1.000
_cell.angle_alpha   90.00
_cell.angle_beta   90.00
_cell.angle_gamma   90.00
#
_symmetry.space_group_name_H-M   'P 1'
#
loop_
_entity.id
_entity.type
_entity.pdbx_description
1 polymer ?
#
loop_
_entity_poly.entity_id
_entity_poly.type
_entity_poly.pdbx_seq_one_letter_code
_entity_poly.pdbx_strand_id
1 'polypeptide(L)'
;CVGPHICYTKALKAFKLTGVSGAYWKNDKNNKMLTRVNGVAFATKEELDEHMHLLEEAKKRDHRKIGAEMDLFMMRDEAPGFPFFLPNGMILKNTLLDYWREIHHDAGYVEISTPLIMNKQLWKTSGHWDHYKDNMYSTVIDDEEYCIKPMNCPGGVLVYASKPHSYRELPIRAGEIGLVHRHELRGALHGLFRVRCFNQDDAHLFVRPDQLTDEIVGVVHLIDSVYQKFGFKYHVELSTRPEDSMGSDEDWERAEAGLKTALEQLGMEYEVNEGDGAFYGPKIDFHLEDSLGRTWQCGTVQLDFQMPINFDLEYTDADGSKKRPIMLHRVCFGSIERFIGILIEHFAGKFPTWLAPVQVDVLPVSEKSRAYANEVAAKLDAAGIRVKVDNRDEKIGYKIREARGIDRVPYMLILGEKEAEAGNISVRDRSNETVPSTVDEFIAKVTEEIRTRA
;
A
#
# COMPACT_ATOMS: atom_id res chain seq x y z
N CYS A 1 9.53 -20.27 -26.60
CA CYS A 1 8.11 -19.90 -26.64
C CYS A 1 7.33 -20.87 -25.78
N VAL A 2 6.43 -20.34 -24.99
CA VAL A 2 5.50 -21.12 -24.15
C VAL A 2 4.09 -20.87 -24.67
N GLY A 3 3.31 -21.93 -24.87
CA GLY A 3 1.93 -21.87 -25.31
C GLY A 3 1.70 -22.14 -26.82
N PRO A 4 0.45 -22.14 -27.26
CA PRO A 4 0.07 -22.41 -28.62
C PRO A 4 0.50 -21.27 -29.58
N HIS A 5 0.77 -21.63 -30.83
CA HIS A 5 1.17 -20.68 -31.87
C HIS A 5 0.10 -20.66 -32.96
N ILE A 6 -0.14 -19.49 -33.53
CA ILE A 6 -0.95 -19.36 -34.73
C ILE A 6 -0.19 -19.87 -35.96
N CYS A 7 -0.85 -20.60 -36.84
CA CYS A 7 -0.23 -21.17 -38.02
C CYS A 7 0.06 -20.13 -39.11
N TYR A 8 -0.69 -19.03 -39.15
CA TYR A 8 -0.51 -17.97 -40.16
C TYR A 8 -1.03 -16.62 -39.68
N THR A 9 -0.38 -15.57 -40.11
CA THR A 9 -0.63 -14.19 -39.67
C THR A 9 -2.01 -13.64 -40.07
N LYS A 10 -2.71 -14.27 -41.03
CA LYS A 10 -4.10 -13.91 -41.41
C LYS A 10 -5.10 -14.00 -40.25
N ALA A 11 -4.77 -14.78 -39.21
CA ALA A 11 -5.57 -14.86 -37.99
C ALA A 11 -5.50 -13.57 -37.14
N LEU A 12 -4.45 -12.75 -37.31
CA LEU A 12 -4.30 -11.45 -36.64
C LEU A 12 -5.16 -10.40 -37.34
N LYS A 13 -6.34 -10.10 -36.81
CA LYS A 13 -7.28 -9.14 -37.39
C LYS A 13 -7.07 -7.72 -36.85
N ALA A 14 -6.75 -7.60 -35.57
CA ALA A 14 -6.50 -6.33 -34.91
C ALA A 14 -5.16 -6.42 -34.17
N PHE A 15 -4.17 -5.61 -34.58
CA PHE A 15 -2.89 -5.53 -33.90
C PHE A 15 -2.29 -4.12 -33.99
N LYS A 16 -1.42 -3.80 -33.04
CA LYS A 16 -0.69 -2.53 -33.02
C LYS A 16 0.71 -2.74 -32.46
N LEU A 17 1.72 -2.15 -33.13
CA LEU A 17 3.07 -2.08 -32.58
C LEU A 17 3.11 -1.01 -31.49
N THR A 18 3.61 -1.38 -30.31
CA THR A 18 3.57 -0.52 -29.11
C THR A 18 4.95 0.04 -28.73
N GLY A 19 6.04 -0.53 -29.26
CA GLY A 19 7.36 0.00 -28.98
C GLY A 19 8.50 -0.78 -29.60
N VAL A 20 9.68 -0.17 -29.55
CA VAL A 20 10.95 -0.77 -29.96
C VAL A 20 11.96 -0.56 -28.84
N SER A 21 12.71 -1.62 -28.49
CA SER A 21 13.74 -1.57 -27.45
C SER A 21 14.91 -2.50 -27.78
N GLY A 22 16.06 -2.30 -27.13
CA GLY A 22 17.15 -3.27 -27.15
C GLY A 22 16.85 -4.45 -26.22
N ALA A 23 17.29 -5.65 -26.59
CA ALA A 23 17.23 -6.81 -25.72
C ALA A 23 18.43 -7.74 -26.01
N TYR A 24 19.08 -8.23 -24.95
CA TYR A 24 20.13 -9.24 -25.14
C TYR A 24 19.52 -10.60 -25.49
N TRP A 25 20.17 -11.31 -26.42
CA TRP A 25 19.74 -12.66 -26.78
C TRP A 25 19.74 -13.58 -25.57
N LYS A 26 18.64 -14.30 -25.38
CA LYS A 26 18.40 -15.18 -24.22
C LYS A 26 18.50 -14.49 -22.85
N ASN A 27 18.27 -13.18 -22.83
CA ASN A 27 18.32 -12.35 -21.61
C ASN A 27 19.70 -12.34 -20.90
N ASP A 28 20.77 -12.66 -21.61
CA ASP A 28 22.13 -12.65 -21.11
C ASP A 28 22.89 -11.44 -21.68
N LYS A 29 23.39 -10.56 -20.80
CA LYS A 29 24.13 -9.34 -21.16
C LYS A 29 25.42 -9.59 -21.95
N ASN A 30 25.96 -10.82 -21.89
CA ASN A 30 27.14 -11.21 -22.64
C ASN A 30 26.83 -11.61 -24.10
N ASN A 31 25.57 -11.82 -24.43
CA ASN A 31 25.13 -12.15 -25.76
C ASN A 31 24.87 -10.89 -26.61
N LYS A 32 24.67 -11.11 -27.90
CA LYS A 32 24.39 -10.05 -28.87
C LYS A 32 23.13 -9.28 -28.49
N MET A 33 23.21 -7.95 -28.53
CA MET A 33 22.06 -7.09 -28.44
C MET A 33 21.23 -7.13 -29.72
N LEU A 34 19.95 -7.38 -29.60
CA LEU A 34 18.98 -7.42 -30.69
C LEU A 34 17.94 -6.30 -30.50
N THR A 35 17.25 -5.98 -31.58
CA THR A 35 16.10 -5.09 -31.53
C THR A 35 14.83 -5.88 -31.19
N ARG A 36 14.21 -5.55 -30.08
CA ARG A 36 12.90 -6.11 -29.69
C ARG A 36 11.80 -5.17 -30.19
N VAL A 37 10.88 -5.70 -30.98
CA VAL A 37 9.67 -5.01 -31.39
C VAL A 37 8.53 -5.57 -30.56
N ASN A 38 7.84 -4.70 -29.81
CA ASN A 38 6.70 -5.05 -28.98
C ASN A 38 5.41 -4.68 -29.72
N GLY A 39 4.39 -5.50 -29.55
CA GLY A 39 3.06 -5.26 -30.09
C GLY A 39 2.00 -6.04 -29.32
N VAL A 40 0.75 -5.65 -29.50
CA VAL A 40 -0.42 -6.32 -28.94
C VAL A 40 -1.35 -6.72 -30.07
N ALA A 41 -2.10 -7.82 -29.89
CA ALA A 41 -3.06 -8.32 -30.85
C ALA A 41 -4.31 -8.81 -30.11
N PHE A 42 -5.48 -8.51 -30.71
CA PHE A 42 -6.79 -8.85 -30.18
C PHE A 42 -7.66 -9.51 -31.25
N ALA A 43 -8.76 -10.16 -30.84
CA ALA A 43 -9.68 -10.81 -31.76
C ALA A 43 -10.47 -9.77 -32.59
N THR A 44 -10.80 -8.63 -31.99
CA THR A 44 -11.56 -7.54 -32.61
C THR A 44 -10.82 -6.21 -32.53
N LYS A 45 -11.22 -5.25 -33.36
CA LYS A 45 -10.69 -3.90 -33.33
C LYS A 45 -11.16 -3.14 -32.09
N GLU A 46 -12.36 -3.39 -31.64
CA GLU A 46 -12.96 -2.79 -30.46
C GLU A 46 -12.15 -3.15 -29.20
N GLU A 47 -11.78 -4.42 -29.03
CA GLU A 47 -10.89 -4.87 -27.92
C GLU A 47 -9.50 -4.20 -28.00
N LEU A 48 -8.94 -4.05 -29.21
CA LEU A 48 -7.67 -3.36 -29.40
C LEU A 48 -7.79 -1.88 -29.01
N ASP A 49 -8.84 -1.20 -29.46
CA ASP A 49 -9.06 0.22 -29.21
C ASP A 49 -9.29 0.46 -27.69
N GLU A 50 -10.03 -0.40 -27.03
CA GLU A 50 -10.22 -0.38 -25.57
C GLU A 50 -8.88 -0.57 -24.82
N HIS A 51 -8.10 -1.59 -25.20
CA HIS A 51 -6.78 -1.80 -24.61
C HIS A 51 -5.84 -0.60 -24.81
N MET A 52 -5.85 0.00 -26.00
CA MET A 52 -5.05 1.20 -26.27
C MET A 52 -5.51 2.39 -25.44
N HIS A 53 -6.83 2.54 -25.22
CA HIS A 53 -7.39 3.57 -24.34
C HIS A 53 -6.91 3.36 -22.88
N LEU A 54 -6.97 2.12 -22.37
CA LEU A 54 -6.46 1.78 -21.04
C LEU A 54 -4.97 2.09 -20.88
N LEU A 55 -4.16 1.79 -21.90
CA LEU A 55 -2.74 2.13 -21.88
C LEU A 55 -2.47 3.65 -21.86
N GLU A 56 -3.30 4.44 -22.55
CA GLU A 56 -3.20 5.91 -22.51
C GLU A 56 -3.64 6.47 -21.17
N GLU A 57 -4.72 5.94 -20.59
CA GLU A 57 -5.16 6.30 -19.25
C GLU A 57 -4.13 5.93 -18.18
N ALA A 58 -3.51 4.76 -18.28
CA ALA A 58 -2.42 4.35 -17.38
C ALA A 58 -1.26 5.34 -17.40
N LYS A 59 -0.86 5.83 -18.60
CA LYS A 59 0.20 6.86 -18.70
C LYS A 59 -0.19 8.20 -18.07
N LYS A 60 -1.47 8.59 -18.17
CA LYS A 60 -1.97 9.83 -17.54
C LYS A 60 -2.01 9.73 -16.02
N ARG A 61 -2.27 8.51 -15.51
CA ARG A 61 -2.40 8.22 -14.07
C ARG A 61 -1.10 7.79 -13.41
N ASP A 62 0.01 7.66 -14.16
CA ASP A 62 1.30 7.21 -13.64
C ASP A 62 1.68 7.96 -12.35
N HIS A 63 1.81 7.20 -11.25
CA HIS A 63 2.07 7.75 -9.92
C HIS A 63 3.37 8.57 -9.84
N ARG A 64 4.36 8.27 -10.70
CA ARG A 64 5.63 9.02 -10.75
C ARG A 64 5.41 10.42 -11.30
N LYS A 65 4.55 10.54 -12.33
CA LYS A 65 4.19 11.82 -12.93
C LYS A 65 3.32 12.64 -11.97
N ILE A 66 2.23 12.06 -11.50
CA ILE A 66 1.30 12.73 -10.57
C ILE A 66 2.00 13.07 -9.25
N GLY A 67 2.81 12.16 -8.73
CA GLY A 67 3.58 12.38 -7.51
C GLY A 67 4.54 13.56 -7.61
N ALA A 68 5.20 13.73 -8.76
CA ALA A 68 6.06 14.89 -9.03
C ALA A 68 5.24 16.20 -9.18
N GLU A 69 4.10 16.16 -9.90
CA GLU A 69 3.22 17.32 -10.09
C GLU A 69 2.61 17.82 -8.76
N MET A 70 2.29 16.93 -7.84
CA MET A 70 1.68 17.22 -6.54
C MET A 70 2.70 17.38 -5.40
N ASP A 71 4.02 17.34 -5.68
CA ASP A 71 5.09 17.34 -4.67
C ASP A 71 4.91 16.26 -3.58
N LEU A 72 4.61 15.02 -3.98
CA LEU A 72 4.40 13.92 -3.03
C LEU A 72 5.72 13.22 -2.69
N PHE A 73 6.52 12.89 -3.68
CA PHE A 73 7.79 12.19 -3.49
C PHE A 73 8.74 12.41 -4.66
N MET A 74 10.01 12.11 -4.43
CA MET A 74 11.04 12.10 -5.48
C MET A 74 11.94 10.89 -5.35
N MET A 75 12.55 10.49 -6.47
CA MET A 75 13.60 9.49 -6.56
C MET A 75 14.91 10.18 -6.95
N ARG A 76 16.03 9.75 -6.34
CA ARG A 76 17.34 10.36 -6.56
C ARG A 76 18.38 9.31 -6.90
N ASP A 77 19.37 9.69 -7.69
CA ASP A 77 20.47 8.80 -8.07
C ASP A 77 21.40 8.47 -6.88
N GLU A 78 21.43 9.31 -5.87
CA GLU A 78 22.19 9.09 -4.63
C GLU A 78 21.64 7.92 -3.81
N ALA A 79 20.35 7.57 -4.00
CA ALA A 79 19.68 6.48 -3.30
C ALA A 79 18.70 5.74 -4.23
N PRO A 80 19.21 4.94 -5.20
CA PRO A 80 18.35 4.30 -6.19
C PRO A 80 17.47 3.23 -5.55
N GLY A 81 16.14 3.41 -5.69
CA GLY A 81 15.13 2.54 -5.08
C GLY A 81 14.71 2.96 -3.67
N PHE A 82 15.17 4.09 -3.17
CA PHE A 82 14.79 4.65 -1.89
C PHE A 82 13.97 5.93 -2.12
N PRO A 83 12.66 5.93 -1.88
CA PRO A 83 11.82 7.11 -2.09
C PRO A 83 12.06 8.19 -1.02
N PHE A 84 12.11 9.43 -1.46
CA PHE A 84 12.11 10.61 -0.58
C PHE A 84 10.70 11.19 -0.59
N PHE A 85 10.03 11.18 0.54
CA PHE A 85 8.72 11.81 0.67
C PHE A 85 8.88 13.32 0.89
N LEU A 86 8.13 14.11 0.13
CA LEU A 86 8.04 15.55 0.24
C LEU A 86 6.92 15.95 1.21
N PRO A 87 6.78 17.23 1.60
CA PRO A 87 5.79 17.63 2.61
C PRO A 87 4.36 17.16 2.31
N ASN A 88 3.86 17.32 1.07
CA ASN A 88 2.54 16.85 0.69
C ASN A 88 2.42 15.32 0.75
N GLY A 89 3.47 14.61 0.36
CA GLY A 89 3.53 13.15 0.47
C GLY A 89 3.54 12.68 1.92
N MET A 90 4.19 13.41 2.82
CA MET A 90 4.17 13.10 4.25
C MET A 90 2.78 13.33 4.87
N ILE A 91 2.05 14.35 4.43
CA ILE A 91 0.65 14.55 4.86
C ILE A 91 -0.19 13.35 4.45
N LEU A 92 -0.13 12.94 3.18
CA LEU A 92 -0.85 11.76 2.67
C LEU A 92 -0.47 10.49 3.45
N LYS A 93 0.83 10.24 3.62
CA LYS A 93 1.35 9.07 4.32
C LYS A 93 0.89 9.04 5.78
N ASN A 94 1.04 10.14 6.51
CA ASN A 94 0.64 10.21 7.91
C ASN A 94 -0.87 10.04 8.08
N THR A 95 -1.69 10.66 7.22
CA THR A 95 -3.15 10.50 7.23
C THR A 95 -3.56 9.02 7.03
N LEU A 96 -2.87 8.31 6.13
CA LEU A 96 -3.08 6.89 5.92
C LEU A 96 -2.66 6.05 7.15
N LEU A 97 -1.53 6.39 7.77
CA LEU A 97 -1.04 5.70 8.97
C LEU A 97 -1.91 5.97 10.20
N ASP A 98 -2.48 7.17 10.33
CA ASP A 98 -3.41 7.50 11.41
C ASP A 98 -4.73 6.71 11.25
N TYR A 99 -5.21 6.55 10.01
CA TYR A 99 -6.33 5.65 9.71
C TYR A 99 -5.99 4.21 10.10
N TRP A 100 -4.80 3.72 9.75
CA TRP A 100 -4.34 2.39 10.13
C TRP A 100 -4.35 2.21 11.65
N ARG A 101 -3.81 3.16 12.41
CA ARG A 101 -3.78 3.10 13.89
C ARG A 101 -5.17 3.02 14.50
N GLU A 102 -6.10 3.82 13.99
CA GLU A 102 -7.48 3.82 14.47
C GLU A 102 -8.14 2.46 14.28
N ILE A 103 -8.18 1.93 13.06
CA ILE A 103 -8.83 0.64 12.78
C ILE A 103 -8.17 -0.53 13.51
N HIS A 104 -6.86 -0.46 13.74
CA HIS A 104 -6.14 -1.49 14.48
C HIS A 104 -6.38 -1.41 15.99
N HIS A 105 -6.40 -0.21 16.54
CA HIS A 105 -6.80 0.00 17.93
C HIS A 105 -8.21 -0.55 18.19
N ASP A 106 -9.17 -0.25 17.32
CA ASP A 106 -10.55 -0.72 17.44
C ASP A 106 -10.65 -2.26 17.29
N ALA A 107 -9.77 -2.87 16.51
CA ALA A 107 -9.65 -4.32 16.37
C ALA A 107 -8.81 -4.98 17.50
N GLY A 108 -8.40 -4.23 18.52
CA GLY A 108 -7.67 -4.73 19.69
C GLY A 108 -6.20 -5.06 19.45
N TYR A 109 -5.55 -4.39 18.47
CA TYR A 109 -4.11 -4.49 18.27
C TYR A 109 -3.35 -3.53 19.19
N VAL A 110 -2.13 -3.94 19.55
CA VAL A 110 -1.16 -3.08 20.23
C VAL A 110 -0.04 -2.73 19.26
N GLU A 111 0.37 -1.47 19.22
CA GLU A 111 1.47 -1.03 18.35
C GLU A 111 2.81 -1.29 19.05
N ILE A 112 3.75 -1.91 18.33
CA ILE A 112 5.14 -2.14 18.78
C ILE A 112 6.11 -1.51 17.79
N SER A 113 7.38 -1.45 18.16
CA SER A 113 8.46 -1.03 17.25
C SER A 113 9.71 -1.86 17.54
N THR A 114 10.32 -2.38 16.47
CA THR A 114 11.54 -3.19 16.57
C THR A 114 12.74 -2.50 15.90
N PRO A 115 13.97 -2.75 16.38
CA PRO A 115 15.16 -2.13 15.80
C PRO A 115 15.35 -2.43 14.33
N LEU A 116 15.94 -1.48 13.59
CA LEU A 116 16.24 -1.63 12.18
C LEU A 116 17.42 -2.59 11.94
N ILE A 117 18.43 -2.53 12.80
CA ILE A 117 19.68 -3.32 12.69
C ILE A 117 19.70 -4.33 13.81
N MET A 118 19.85 -5.61 13.46
CA MET A 118 19.94 -6.72 14.42
C MET A 118 21.04 -7.68 13.98
N ASN A 119 21.61 -8.43 14.95
CA ASN A 119 22.74 -9.32 14.68
C ASN A 119 22.34 -10.52 13.80
N LYS A 120 23.32 -11.08 13.10
CA LYS A 120 23.15 -12.21 12.19
C LYS A 120 22.54 -13.45 12.84
N GLN A 121 22.80 -13.68 14.15
CA GLN A 121 22.31 -14.87 14.83
C GLN A 121 20.78 -14.92 14.87
N LEU A 122 20.12 -13.77 15.03
CA LEU A 122 18.65 -13.67 14.96
C LEU A 122 18.11 -14.18 13.62
N TRP A 123 18.76 -13.80 12.53
CA TRP A 123 18.37 -14.17 11.16
C TRP A 123 18.65 -15.64 10.85
N LYS A 124 19.65 -16.24 11.47
CA LYS A 124 19.89 -17.69 11.42
C LYS A 124 18.81 -18.46 12.17
N THR A 125 18.48 -18.04 13.39
CA THR A 125 17.44 -18.68 14.20
C THR A 125 16.09 -18.66 13.51
N SER A 126 15.75 -17.56 12.85
CA SER A 126 14.50 -17.41 12.11
C SER A 126 14.48 -18.06 10.72
N GLY A 127 15.59 -18.60 10.22
CA GLY A 127 15.73 -19.19 8.89
C GLY A 127 15.93 -18.17 7.75
N HIS A 128 15.79 -16.88 7.99
CA HIS A 128 15.94 -15.87 6.94
C HIS A 128 17.34 -15.84 6.33
N TRP A 129 18.38 -16.17 7.11
CA TRP A 129 19.75 -16.20 6.63
C TRP A 129 19.95 -17.24 5.53
N ASP A 130 19.28 -18.38 5.62
CA ASP A 130 19.45 -19.49 4.69
C ASP A 130 18.55 -19.35 3.46
N HIS A 131 17.33 -18.80 3.60
CA HIS A 131 16.34 -18.72 2.54
C HIS A 131 16.19 -17.33 1.92
N TYR A 132 16.72 -16.24 2.52
CA TYR A 132 16.46 -14.88 2.09
C TYR A 132 17.70 -13.97 2.01
N LYS A 133 18.90 -14.52 2.23
CA LYS A 133 20.18 -13.78 2.36
C LYS A 133 20.47 -12.86 1.17
N ASP A 134 20.19 -13.27 -0.05
CA ASP A 134 20.49 -12.50 -1.27
C ASP A 134 19.71 -11.18 -1.35
N ASN A 135 18.60 -11.08 -0.63
CA ASN A 135 17.78 -9.90 -0.53
C ASN A 135 18.08 -9.05 0.73
N MET A 136 19.08 -9.40 1.53
CA MET A 136 19.40 -8.70 2.77
C MET A 136 20.58 -7.75 2.59
N TYR A 137 20.53 -6.61 3.29
CA TYR A 137 21.70 -5.75 3.52
C TYR A 137 22.38 -6.16 4.80
N SER A 138 23.67 -6.39 4.74
CA SER A 138 24.50 -6.74 5.92
C SER A 138 25.67 -5.77 6.08
N THR A 139 26.15 -5.64 7.30
CA THR A 139 27.34 -4.86 7.66
C THR A 139 28.10 -5.54 8.78
N VAL A 140 29.35 -5.14 8.98
CA VAL A 140 30.19 -5.63 10.10
C VAL A 140 30.44 -4.45 11.04
N ILE A 141 30.15 -4.64 12.32
CA ILE A 141 30.37 -3.66 13.39
C ILE A 141 31.08 -4.42 14.54
N ASP A 142 32.23 -3.92 14.97
CA ASP A 142 33.03 -4.52 16.05
C ASP A 142 33.32 -6.03 15.85
N ASP A 143 33.66 -6.39 14.60
CA ASP A 143 33.93 -7.77 14.15
C ASP A 143 32.71 -8.71 14.17
N GLU A 144 31.49 -8.20 14.41
CA GLU A 144 30.25 -8.95 14.37
C GLU A 144 29.41 -8.57 13.13
N GLU A 145 28.76 -9.56 12.52
CA GLU A 145 27.84 -9.33 11.40
C GLU A 145 26.44 -8.92 11.88
N TYR A 146 25.96 -7.81 11.34
CA TYR A 146 24.60 -7.28 11.52
C TYR A 146 23.88 -7.22 10.19
N CYS A 147 22.55 -7.29 10.25
CA CYS A 147 21.67 -7.13 9.08
C CYS A 147 20.67 -6.03 9.32
N ILE A 148 20.39 -5.27 8.26
CA ILE A 148 19.25 -4.37 8.22
C ILE A 148 18.02 -5.24 7.98
N LYS A 149 16.99 -5.12 8.79
CA LYS A 149 15.82 -6.00 8.73
C LYS A 149 15.12 -5.98 7.37
N PRO A 150 14.96 -7.15 6.71
CA PRO A 150 14.15 -7.29 5.51
C PRO A 150 12.67 -7.57 5.82
N MET A 151 12.40 -7.98 7.06
CA MET A 151 11.09 -8.35 7.62
C MET A 151 11.04 -8.00 9.11
N ASN A 152 9.84 -7.87 9.68
CA ASN A 152 9.64 -7.47 11.07
C ASN A 152 9.49 -8.67 12.03
N CYS A 153 9.14 -9.83 11.50
CA CYS A 153 8.74 -11.01 12.26
C CYS A 153 9.74 -11.46 13.35
N PRO A 154 11.06 -11.56 13.12
CA PRO A 154 11.97 -11.98 14.20
C PRO A 154 12.02 -10.96 15.34
N GLY A 155 11.91 -9.66 15.04
CA GLY A 155 11.81 -8.62 16.06
C GLY A 155 10.54 -8.74 16.90
N GLY A 156 9.38 -8.97 16.25
CA GLY A 156 8.10 -9.20 16.92
C GLY A 156 8.11 -10.42 17.83
N VAL A 157 8.77 -11.50 17.41
CA VAL A 157 8.99 -12.70 18.22
C VAL A 157 9.80 -12.39 19.48
N LEU A 158 10.87 -11.58 19.38
CA LEU A 158 11.65 -11.17 20.56
C LEU A 158 10.81 -10.32 21.53
N VAL A 159 9.89 -9.50 21.03
CA VAL A 159 8.95 -8.74 21.87
C VAL A 159 8.03 -9.70 22.63
N TYR A 160 7.44 -10.69 21.94
CA TYR A 160 6.65 -11.72 22.61
C TYR A 160 7.46 -12.46 23.67
N ALA A 161 8.68 -12.93 23.34
CA ALA A 161 9.54 -13.69 24.23
C ALA A 161 10.07 -12.88 25.43
N SER A 162 9.87 -11.55 25.47
CA SER A 162 10.42 -10.69 26.53
C SER A 162 9.84 -10.94 27.93
N LYS A 163 8.71 -11.63 28.03
CA LYS A 163 8.02 -11.99 29.28
C LYS A 163 7.25 -13.30 29.13
N PRO A 164 6.96 -14.00 30.24
CA PRO A 164 6.07 -15.15 30.19
C PRO A 164 4.61 -14.73 29.92
N HIS A 165 3.86 -15.56 29.22
CA HIS A 165 2.46 -15.35 28.89
C HIS A 165 1.56 -16.43 29.46
N SER A 166 0.33 -16.05 29.79
CA SER A 166 -0.76 -16.94 30.17
C SER A 166 -1.74 -17.12 29.00
N TYR A 167 -2.40 -18.27 28.92
CA TYR A 167 -3.46 -18.51 27.94
C TYR A 167 -4.57 -17.43 27.94
N ARG A 168 -4.75 -16.71 29.05
CA ARG A 168 -5.74 -15.63 29.19
C ARG A 168 -5.33 -14.35 28.45
N GLU A 169 -4.04 -14.19 28.14
CA GLU A 169 -3.52 -13.04 27.40
C GLU A 169 -3.63 -13.24 25.88
N LEU A 170 -3.79 -14.50 25.43
CA LEU A 170 -3.94 -14.81 24.00
C LEU A 170 -5.39 -14.66 23.55
N PRO A 171 -5.67 -14.12 22.35
CA PRO A 171 -4.68 -13.78 21.32
C PRO A 171 -3.95 -12.46 21.63
N ILE A 172 -2.65 -12.42 21.34
CA ILE A 172 -1.87 -11.18 21.33
C ILE A 172 -1.74 -10.72 19.87
N ARG A 173 -2.19 -9.50 19.59
CA ARG A 173 -2.15 -8.89 18.25
C ARG A 173 -1.17 -7.72 18.26
N ALA A 174 0.08 -7.95 17.87
CA ALA A 174 1.14 -6.95 17.86
C ALA A 174 1.35 -6.37 16.46
N GLY A 175 0.95 -5.12 16.25
CA GLY A 175 1.11 -4.39 14.98
C GLY A 175 2.35 -3.52 14.97
N GLU A 176 2.99 -3.37 13.81
CA GLU A 176 4.15 -2.52 13.60
C GLU A 176 4.10 -1.85 12.23
N ILE A 177 4.22 -0.52 12.18
CA ILE A 177 4.59 0.15 10.95
C ILE A 177 6.10 0.05 10.79
N GLY A 178 6.54 -1.14 10.36
CA GLY A 178 7.94 -1.50 10.35
C GLY A 178 8.67 -1.04 9.10
N LEU A 179 9.76 -0.27 9.27
CA LEU A 179 10.63 0.10 8.17
C LEU A 179 11.54 -1.09 7.83
N VAL A 180 11.45 -1.58 6.61
CA VAL A 180 12.23 -2.72 6.12
C VAL A 180 13.02 -2.37 4.86
N HIS A 181 14.11 -3.12 4.63
CA HIS A 181 14.99 -2.91 3.48
C HIS A 181 15.20 -4.23 2.75
N ARG A 182 15.01 -4.22 1.43
CA ARG A 182 15.23 -5.40 0.58
C ARG A 182 16.11 -5.04 -0.60
N HIS A 183 17.13 -5.84 -0.87
CA HIS A 183 18.00 -5.67 -2.02
C HIS A 183 17.29 -6.12 -3.29
N GLU A 184 16.47 -5.22 -3.83
CA GLU A 184 15.83 -5.42 -5.13
C GLU A 184 16.81 -5.14 -6.27
N LEU A 185 16.77 -5.94 -7.34
CA LEU A 185 17.59 -5.72 -8.53
C LEU A 185 17.24 -4.38 -9.19
N ARG A 186 18.26 -3.64 -9.67
CA ARG A 186 18.07 -2.31 -10.27
C ARG A 186 17.04 -2.30 -11.40
N GLY A 187 16.99 -3.35 -12.22
CA GLY A 187 16.04 -3.48 -13.34
C GLY A 187 14.59 -3.75 -12.93
N ALA A 188 14.34 -4.12 -11.67
CA ALA A 188 13.01 -4.37 -11.13
C ALA A 188 12.39 -3.14 -10.46
N LEU A 189 13.19 -2.10 -10.17
CA LEU A 189 12.72 -0.90 -9.47
C LEU A 189 11.69 -0.13 -10.31
N HIS A 190 10.58 0.29 -9.68
CA HIS A 190 9.51 0.98 -10.38
C HIS A 190 8.75 1.96 -9.48
N GLY A 191 9.17 3.22 -9.45
CA GLY A 191 8.55 4.27 -8.62
C GLY A 191 8.33 3.81 -7.18
N LEU A 192 7.10 3.96 -6.67
CA LEU A 192 6.71 3.46 -5.35
C LEU A 192 6.29 1.97 -5.35
N PHE A 193 6.05 1.37 -6.51
CA PHE A 193 5.56 -0.02 -6.60
C PHE A 193 6.63 -1.05 -6.25
N ARG A 194 7.90 -0.77 -6.56
CA ARG A 194 9.02 -1.63 -6.19
C ARG A 194 10.22 -0.80 -5.78
N VAL A 195 10.46 -0.80 -4.49
CA VAL A 195 11.47 0.00 -3.79
C VAL A 195 12.38 -0.87 -2.95
N ARG A 196 13.50 -0.32 -2.48
CA ARG A 196 14.46 -1.00 -1.60
C ARG A 196 14.28 -0.68 -0.12
N CYS A 197 13.47 0.33 0.18
CA CYS A 197 13.14 0.76 1.53
C CYS A 197 11.67 1.13 1.58
N PHE A 198 10.91 0.52 2.48
CA PHE A 198 9.48 0.76 2.62
C PHE A 198 8.98 0.48 4.03
N ASN A 199 7.88 1.11 4.40
CA ASN A 199 7.14 0.75 5.60
C ASN A 199 6.15 -0.36 5.27
N GLN A 200 6.11 -1.38 6.11
CA GLN A 200 5.13 -2.45 6.06
C GLN A 200 4.17 -2.31 7.22
N ASP A 201 2.86 -2.38 6.95
CA ASP A 201 1.81 -2.41 7.98
C ASP A 201 1.66 -3.82 8.56
N ASP A 202 2.72 -4.29 9.15
CA ASP A 202 2.87 -5.65 9.60
C ASP A 202 2.18 -5.89 10.94
N ALA A 203 1.71 -7.10 11.17
CA ALA A 203 1.38 -7.54 12.51
C ALA A 203 1.59 -9.03 12.68
N HIS A 204 1.92 -9.38 13.93
CA HIS A 204 2.14 -10.74 14.36
C HIS A 204 1.15 -11.07 15.45
N LEU A 205 0.31 -12.09 15.18
CA LEU A 205 -0.66 -12.57 16.14
C LEU A 205 -0.15 -13.88 16.74
N PHE A 206 -0.16 -13.95 18.05
CA PHE A 206 0.17 -15.18 18.79
C PHE A 206 -1.12 -15.73 19.37
N VAL A 207 -1.50 -16.94 18.94
CA VAL A 207 -2.82 -17.50 19.18
C VAL A 207 -2.74 -18.93 19.71
N ARG A 208 -3.76 -19.34 20.45
CA ARG A 208 -3.97 -20.75 20.77
C ARG A 208 -4.61 -21.48 19.59
N PRO A 209 -4.44 -22.83 19.51
CA PRO A 209 -5.07 -23.61 18.42
C PRO A 209 -6.59 -23.42 18.29
N ASP A 210 -7.29 -23.25 19.41
CA ASP A 210 -8.75 -23.04 19.45
C ASP A 210 -9.18 -21.63 19.00
N GLN A 211 -8.28 -20.66 18.91
CA GLN A 211 -8.53 -19.29 18.47
C GLN A 211 -8.20 -19.08 16.99
N LEU A 212 -7.48 -20.00 16.34
CA LEU A 212 -6.85 -19.81 15.05
C LEU A 212 -7.84 -19.36 13.96
N THR A 213 -8.94 -20.08 13.80
CA THR A 213 -9.93 -19.80 12.75
C THR A 213 -10.58 -18.44 12.94
N ASP A 214 -10.98 -18.13 14.19
CA ASP A 214 -11.63 -16.84 14.51
C ASP A 214 -10.68 -15.66 14.26
N GLU A 215 -9.38 -15.82 14.56
CA GLU A 215 -8.41 -14.78 14.31
C GLU A 215 -8.14 -14.57 12.81
N ILE A 216 -8.07 -15.65 12.01
CA ILE A 216 -7.98 -15.51 10.55
C ILE A 216 -9.20 -14.81 9.98
N VAL A 217 -10.41 -15.20 10.42
CA VAL A 217 -11.67 -14.55 10.02
C VAL A 217 -11.67 -13.06 10.39
N GLY A 218 -11.21 -12.72 11.59
CA GLY A 218 -11.10 -11.32 12.04
C GLY A 218 -10.12 -10.50 11.19
N VAL A 219 -8.99 -11.09 10.82
CA VAL A 219 -8.01 -10.44 9.92
C VAL A 219 -8.59 -10.23 8.52
N VAL A 220 -9.28 -11.23 7.96
CA VAL A 220 -9.92 -11.10 6.64
C VAL A 220 -10.96 -10.00 6.63
N HIS A 221 -11.81 -9.89 7.67
CA HIS A 221 -12.77 -8.80 7.81
C HIS A 221 -12.09 -7.42 7.91
N LEU A 222 -10.97 -7.33 8.62
CA LEU A 222 -10.20 -6.08 8.71
C LEU A 222 -9.67 -5.67 7.33
N ILE A 223 -9.09 -6.60 6.58
CA ILE A 223 -8.60 -6.36 5.22
C ILE A 223 -9.73 -5.93 4.29
N ASP A 224 -10.87 -6.65 4.31
CA ASP A 224 -12.04 -6.30 3.51
C ASP A 224 -12.54 -4.88 3.82
N SER A 225 -12.66 -4.53 5.10
CA SER A 225 -13.11 -3.19 5.51
C SER A 225 -12.21 -2.07 4.98
N VAL A 226 -10.90 -2.31 4.94
CA VAL A 226 -9.92 -1.38 4.36
C VAL A 226 -10.16 -1.22 2.86
N TYR A 227 -10.31 -2.32 2.13
CA TYR A 227 -10.46 -2.25 0.67
C TYR A 227 -11.78 -1.62 0.25
N GLN A 228 -12.86 -1.93 0.96
CA GLN A 228 -14.16 -1.27 0.74
C GLN A 228 -14.08 0.25 0.99
N LYS A 229 -13.29 0.70 1.97
CA LYS A 229 -13.11 2.13 2.26
C LYS A 229 -12.52 2.91 1.09
N PHE A 230 -11.65 2.29 0.30
CA PHE A 230 -11.04 2.90 -0.89
C PHE A 230 -11.78 2.56 -2.19
N GLY A 231 -12.83 1.73 -2.13
CA GLY A 231 -13.60 1.30 -3.30
C GLY A 231 -12.88 0.30 -4.18
N PHE A 232 -11.94 -0.46 -3.63
CA PHE A 232 -11.22 -1.50 -4.36
C PHE A 232 -12.05 -2.77 -4.49
N LYS A 233 -11.96 -3.40 -5.67
CA LYS A 233 -12.29 -4.81 -5.86
C LYS A 233 -11.03 -5.65 -5.62
N TYR A 234 -11.21 -6.90 -5.25
CA TYR A 234 -10.08 -7.82 -5.06
C TYR A 234 -10.51 -9.27 -5.32
N HIS A 235 -9.55 -10.13 -5.60
CA HIS A 235 -9.69 -11.59 -5.56
C HIS A 235 -8.71 -12.19 -4.56
N VAL A 236 -8.97 -13.43 -4.16
CA VAL A 236 -8.23 -14.11 -3.10
C VAL A 236 -7.53 -15.33 -3.67
N GLU A 237 -6.28 -15.54 -3.29
CA GLU A 237 -5.51 -16.74 -3.60
C GLU A 237 -5.07 -17.44 -2.32
N LEU A 238 -5.16 -18.78 -2.31
CA LEU A 238 -4.55 -19.64 -1.30
C LEU A 238 -3.25 -20.20 -1.85
N SER A 239 -2.12 -19.66 -1.37
CA SER A 239 -0.80 -20.05 -1.81
C SER A 239 -0.25 -21.19 -0.94
N THR A 240 0.08 -22.31 -1.59
CA THR A 240 0.51 -23.55 -0.93
C THR A 240 2.04 -23.67 -0.87
N ARG A 241 2.52 -24.81 -0.37
CA ARG A 241 3.93 -25.07 -0.06
C ARG A 241 4.86 -24.91 -1.27
N PRO A 242 5.93 -24.07 -1.18
CA PRO A 242 6.98 -23.99 -2.19
C PRO A 242 8.01 -25.13 -2.06
N GLU A 243 8.81 -25.35 -3.11
CA GLU A 243 9.91 -26.34 -3.11
C GLU A 243 10.92 -26.06 -2.00
N ASP A 244 11.35 -24.80 -1.84
CA ASP A 244 12.24 -24.36 -0.77
C ASP A 244 11.43 -23.92 0.45
N SER A 245 11.24 -24.84 1.40
CA SER A 245 10.39 -24.61 2.57
C SER A 245 10.91 -25.32 3.80
N MET A 246 10.56 -24.77 4.98
CA MET A 246 10.84 -25.32 6.30
C MET A 246 9.65 -26.14 6.81
N GLY A 247 9.91 -27.04 7.77
CA GLY A 247 8.87 -27.76 8.48
C GLY A 247 8.51 -29.11 7.87
N SER A 248 7.72 -29.90 8.62
CA SER A 248 7.27 -31.22 8.22
C SER A 248 6.06 -31.15 7.26
N ASP A 249 5.81 -32.26 6.56
CA ASP A 249 4.62 -32.38 5.68
C ASP A 249 3.33 -32.22 6.50
N GLU A 250 3.29 -32.78 7.71
CA GLU A 250 2.15 -32.73 8.63
C GLU A 250 1.84 -31.27 9.07
N ASP A 251 2.89 -30.45 9.34
CA ASP A 251 2.70 -29.05 9.69
C ASP A 251 2.13 -28.25 8.52
N TRP A 252 2.59 -28.52 7.29
CA TRP A 252 2.07 -27.87 6.09
C TRP A 252 0.64 -28.24 5.80
N GLU A 253 0.29 -29.54 5.84
CA GLU A 253 -1.09 -30.01 5.64
C GLU A 253 -2.05 -29.37 6.68
N ARG A 254 -1.63 -29.29 7.94
CA ARG A 254 -2.41 -28.68 9.00
C ARG A 254 -2.58 -27.15 8.79
N ALA A 255 -1.54 -26.46 8.35
CA ALA A 255 -1.55 -25.03 8.09
C ALA A 255 -2.45 -24.69 6.89
N GLU A 256 -2.31 -25.40 5.78
CA GLU A 256 -3.14 -25.22 4.58
C GLU A 256 -4.61 -25.51 4.88
N ALA A 257 -4.90 -26.58 5.62
CA ALA A 257 -6.26 -26.91 6.04
C ALA A 257 -6.86 -25.82 6.95
N GLY A 258 -6.06 -25.21 7.82
CA GLY A 258 -6.50 -24.12 8.69
C GLY A 258 -6.90 -22.87 7.91
N LEU A 259 -6.10 -22.44 6.94
CA LEU A 259 -6.41 -21.29 6.08
C LEU A 259 -7.64 -21.58 5.20
N LYS A 260 -7.70 -22.78 4.59
CA LYS A 260 -8.83 -23.22 3.79
C LYS A 260 -10.14 -23.21 4.59
N THR A 261 -10.13 -23.75 5.80
CA THR A 261 -11.31 -23.80 6.67
C THR A 261 -11.83 -22.38 6.96
N ALA A 262 -10.95 -21.42 7.21
CA ALA A 262 -11.35 -20.03 7.43
C ALA A 262 -11.99 -19.40 6.19
N LEU A 263 -11.43 -19.62 4.99
CA LEU A 263 -12.00 -19.11 3.73
C LEU A 263 -13.39 -19.75 3.45
N GLU A 264 -13.53 -21.05 3.68
CA GLU A 264 -14.81 -21.77 3.51
C GLU A 264 -15.86 -21.27 4.52
N GLN A 265 -15.48 -21.02 5.77
CA GLN A 265 -16.37 -20.46 6.79
C GLN A 265 -16.86 -19.06 6.43
N LEU A 266 -16.02 -18.26 5.78
CA LEU A 266 -16.39 -16.94 5.26
C LEU A 266 -17.22 -17.01 3.98
N GLY A 267 -17.32 -18.17 3.33
CA GLY A 267 -17.96 -18.32 2.02
C GLY A 267 -17.25 -17.55 0.92
N MET A 268 -15.92 -17.32 1.07
CA MET A 268 -15.12 -16.59 0.08
C MET A 268 -14.74 -17.49 -1.09
N GLU A 269 -14.88 -16.97 -2.31
CA GLU A 269 -14.28 -17.59 -3.50
C GLU A 269 -12.78 -17.32 -3.50
N TYR A 270 -11.98 -18.34 -3.80
CA TYR A 270 -10.53 -18.22 -3.89
C TYR A 270 -9.96 -19.15 -4.96
N GLU A 271 -8.80 -18.81 -5.47
CA GLU A 271 -8.00 -19.65 -6.36
C GLU A 271 -6.85 -20.29 -5.59
N VAL A 272 -6.44 -21.50 -5.94
CA VAL A 272 -5.26 -22.14 -5.35
C VAL A 272 -4.05 -21.81 -6.21
N ASN A 273 -3.05 -21.14 -5.60
CA ASN A 273 -1.77 -20.84 -6.21
C ASN A 273 -0.71 -21.80 -5.66
N GLU A 274 -0.45 -22.88 -6.41
CA GLU A 274 0.43 -23.94 -5.97
C GLU A 274 1.90 -23.47 -5.94
N GLY A 275 2.56 -23.69 -4.80
CA GLY A 275 3.99 -23.43 -4.63
C GLY A 275 4.37 -21.96 -4.39
N ASP A 276 3.42 -21.06 -4.19
CA ASP A 276 3.70 -19.62 -3.94
C ASP A 276 3.65 -19.23 -2.45
N GLY A 277 3.57 -20.18 -1.53
CA GLY A 277 3.65 -19.96 -0.09
C GLY A 277 4.98 -19.35 0.34
N ALA A 278 5.04 -18.83 1.58
CA ALA A 278 6.31 -18.43 2.18
C ALA A 278 7.14 -19.67 2.55
N PHE A 279 8.46 -19.52 2.70
CA PHE A 279 9.31 -20.67 3.08
C PHE A 279 8.94 -21.27 4.45
N TYR A 280 8.24 -20.54 5.30
CA TYR A 280 7.81 -20.94 6.64
C TYR A 280 6.33 -21.30 6.79
N GLY A 281 5.49 -21.05 5.78
CA GLY A 281 4.07 -21.40 5.84
C GLY A 281 3.23 -20.94 4.64
N PRO A 282 2.03 -21.51 4.50
CA PRO A 282 1.08 -21.12 3.46
C PRO A 282 0.47 -19.75 3.75
N LYS A 283 -0.13 -19.15 2.73
CA LYS A 283 -0.69 -17.81 2.85
C LYS A 283 -1.99 -17.63 2.07
N ILE A 284 -2.84 -16.74 2.56
CA ILE A 284 -3.96 -16.15 1.83
C ILE A 284 -3.48 -14.80 1.31
N ASP A 285 -3.49 -14.61 0.01
CA ASP A 285 -3.12 -13.37 -0.66
C ASP A 285 -4.34 -12.65 -1.21
N PHE A 286 -4.40 -11.34 -0.99
CA PHE A 286 -5.45 -10.46 -1.49
C PHE A 286 -4.87 -9.61 -2.62
N HIS A 287 -5.39 -9.80 -3.82
CA HIS A 287 -4.97 -9.09 -5.02
C HIS A 287 -5.97 -7.99 -5.34
N LEU A 288 -5.58 -6.74 -5.08
CA LEU A 288 -6.37 -5.56 -5.42
C LEU A 288 -6.45 -5.36 -6.92
N GLU A 289 -7.63 -5.06 -7.43
CA GLU A 289 -7.82 -4.58 -8.79
C GLU A 289 -7.90 -3.05 -8.78
N ASP A 290 -7.00 -2.40 -9.51
CA ASP A 290 -7.03 -0.96 -9.67
C ASP A 290 -8.03 -0.51 -10.75
N SER A 291 -8.25 0.80 -10.87
CA SER A 291 -9.18 1.37 -11.85
C SER A 291 -8.80 1.14 -13.33
N LEU A 292 -7.67 0.51 -13.59
CA LEU A 292 -7.16 0.13 -14.91
C LEU A 292 -7.21 -1.39 -15.14
N GLY A 293 -7.81 -2.16 -14.22
CA GLY A 293 -7.90 -3.61 -14.28
C GLY A 293 -6.57 -4.35 -14.02
N ARG A 294 -5.57 -3.68 -13.41
CA ARG A 294 -4.32 -4.34 -12.99
C ARG A 294 -4.46 -4.84 -11.57
N THR A 295 -3.86 -5.98 -11.29
CA THR A 295 -3.89 -6.61 -9.98
C THR A 295 -2.60 -6.38 -9.19
N TRP A 296 -2.73 -6.15 -7.88
CA TRP A 296 -1.64 -5.86 -6.96
C TRP A 296 -1.80 -6.66 -5.68
N GLN A 297 -0.88 -7.56 -5.39
CA GLN A 297 -0.83 -8.23 -4.11
C GLN A 297 -0.51 -7.20 -3.01
N CYS A 298 -1.44 -7.02 -2.08
CA CYS A 298 -1.33 -6.09 -0.97
C CYS A 298 -1.56 -6.80 0.37
N GLY A 299 -2.79 -7.18 0.68
CA GLY A 299 -3.11 -7.92 1.90
C GLY A 299 -2.60 -9.35 1.85
N THR A 300 -2.13 -9.83 2.97
CA THR A 300 -1.68 -11.22 3.12
C THR A 300 -1.91 -11.69 4.55
N VAL A 301 -2.32 -12.94 4.71
CA VAL A 301 -2.37 -13.66 5.98
C VAL A 301 -1.55 -14.93 5.84
N GLN A 302 -0.53 -15.09 6.67
CA GLN A 302 0.38 -16.24 6.62
C GLN A 302 0.34 -16.99 7.94
N LEU A 303 0.23 -18.30 7.87
CA LEU A 303 0.21 -19.17 9.05
C LEU A 303 1.59 -19.78 9.26
N ASP A 304 2.17 -19.60 10.45
CA ASP A 304 3.53 -19.98 10.78
C ASP A 304 3.57 -20.83 12.05
N PHE A 305 4.00 -22.07 11.91
CA PHE A 305 4.33 -22.96 13.02
C PHE A 305 5.84 -22.98 13.32
N GLN A 306 6.68 -22.50 12.41
CA GLN A 306 8.12 -22.69 12.46
C GLN A 306 8.81 -21.68 13.38
N MET A 307 8.48 -20.40 13.30
CA MET A 307 9.08 -19.40 14.18
C MET A 307 8.81 -19.67 15.66
N PRO A 308 7.58 -20.00 16.09
CA PRO A 308 7.36 -20.41 17.47
C PRO A 308 8.23 -21.59 17.92
N ILE A 309 8.53 -22.54 17.03
CA ILE A 309 9.43 -23.67 17.30
C ILE A 309 10.89 -23.19 17.41
N ASN A 310 11.37 -22.44 16.43
CA ASN A 310 12.76 -22.02 16.33
C ASN A 310 13.19 -21.10 17.48
N PHE A 311 12.26 -20.31 18.01
CA PHE A 311 12.47 -19.38 19.12
C PHE A 311 12.00 -19.94 20.47
N ASP A 312 11.56 -21.21 20.51
CA ASP A 312 11.05 -21.88 21.71
C ASP A 312 10.01 -21.06 22.48
N LEU A 313 9.04 -20.49 21.73
CA LEU A 313 8.00 -19.66 22.32
C LEU A 313 7.00 -20.52 23.10
N GLU A 314 6.57 -20.02 24.26
CA GLU A 314 5.63 -20.72 25.14
C GLU A 314 4.59 -19.78 25.72
N TYR A 315 3.45 -20.38 26.10
CA TYR A 315 2.49 -19.80 27.05
C TYR A 315 2.09 -20.85 28.10
N THR A 316 1.66 -20.40 29.28
CA THR A 316 1.15 -21.29 30.32
C THR A 316 -0.35 -21.48 30.12
N ASP A 317 -0.79 -22.73 29.90
CA ASP A 317 -2.19 -23.08 29.72
C ASP A 317 -2.95 -23.19 31.06
N ALA A 318 -4.28 -23.41 30.99
CA ALA A 318 -5.17 -23.47 32.14
C ALA A 318 -4.82 -24.58 33.14
N ASP A 319 -4.23 -25.67 32.66
CA ASP A 319 -3.77 -26.81 33.47
C ASP A 319 -2.36 -26.60 34.05
N GLY A 320 -1.73 -25.43 33.80
CA GLY A 320 -0.36 -25.12 34.23
C GLY A 320 0.73 -25.67 33.32
N SER A 321 0.38 -26.40 32.26
CA SER A 321 1.35 -26.89 31.28
C SER A 321 1.87 -25.78 30.37
N LYS A 322 3.08 -25.95 29.83
CA LYS A 322 3.65 -25.09 28.81
C LYS A 322 3.21 -25.57 27.45
N LYS A 323 2.66 -24.65 26.64
CA LYS A 323 2.22 -24.91 25.28
C LYS A 323 2.81 -23.88 24.33
N ARG A 324 2.94 -24.27 23.08
CA ARG A 324 3.47 -23.43 22.00
C ARG A 324 2.34 -22.67 21.32
N PRO A 325 2.45 -21.35 21.16
CA PRO A 325 1.48 -20.60 20.37
C PRO A 325 1.65 -20.88 18.89
N ILE A 326 0.59 -20.62 18.11
CA ILE A 326 0.65 -20.52 16.66
C ILE A 326 0.85 -19.04 16.31
N MET A 327 1.60 -18.76 15.25
CA MET A 327 1.85 -17.40 14.81
C MET A 327 1.14 -17.12 13.48
N LEU A 328 0.48 -15.98 13.40
CA LEU A 328 -0.05 -15.45 12.16
C LEU A 328 0.72 -14.16 11.83
N HIS A 329 1.21 -14.06 10.59
CA HIS A 329 1.73 -12.83 10.02
C HIS A 329 0.64 -12.23 9.14
N ARG A 330 0.44 -10.93 9.19
CA ARG A 330 -0.52 -10.30 8.30
C ARG A 330 -0.16 -8.85 7.97
N VAL A 331 -0.56 -8.45 6.78
CA VAL A 331 -0.56 -7.07 6.30
C VAL A 331 -1.92 -6.76 5.66
N CYS A 332 -2.39 -5.51 5.78
CA CYS A 332 -3.60 -5.02 5.10
C CYS A 332 -3.22 -4.22 3.84
N PHE A 333 -2.35 -3.24 3.99
CA PHE A 333 -1.83 -2.43 2.88
C PHE A 333 -0.63 -3.09 2.18
N GLY A 334 0.13 -3.90 2.92
CA GLY A 334 1.42 -4.43 2.51
C GLY A 334 2.52 -3.37 2.61
N SER A 335 3.16 -3.01 1.51
CA SER A 335 4.04 -1.84 1.47
C SER A 335 3.22 -0.57 1.41
N ILE A 336 3.37 0.33 2.39
CA ILE A 336 2.71 1.64 2.44
C ILE A 336 3.07 2.45 1.20
N GLU A 337 4.32 2.41 0.76
CA GLU A 337 4.79 3.09 -0.44
C GLU A 337 4.07 2.58 -1.68
N ARG A 338 3.95 1.26 -1.85
CA ARG A 338 3.20 0.64 -2.96
C ARG A 338 1.73 1.02 -2.89
N PHE A 339 1.11 0.95 -1.73
CA PHE A 339 -0.29 1.28 -1.55
C PHE A 339 -0.57 2.75 -1.87
N ILE A 340 0.31 3.68 -1.46
CA ILE A 340 0.23 5.09 -1.87
C ILE A 340 0.34 5.22 -3.39
N GLY A 341 1.26 4.50 -4.03
CA GLY A 341 1.37 4.47 -5.49
C GLY A 341 0.07 4.02 -6.16
N ILE A 342 -0.57 2.96 -5.63
CA ILE A 342 -1.86 2.46 -6.11
C ILE A 342 -2.95 3.53 -5.92
N LEU A 343 -3.03 4.17 -4.76
CA LEU A 343 -4.01 5.24 -4.49
C LEU A 343 -3.83 6.43 -5.44
N ILE A 344 -2.59 6.84 -5.72
CA ILE A 344 -2.30 7.93 -6.66
C ILE A 344 -2.87 7.60 -8.04
N GLU A 345 -2.66 6.38 -8.53
CA GLU A 345 -3.14 5.95 -9.86
C GLU A 345 -4.65 5.68 -9.86
N HIS A 346 -5.19 5.06 -8.81
CA HIS A 346 -6.61 4.78 -8.65
C HIS A 346 -7.45 6.07 -8.69
N PHE A 347 -7.10 7.05 -7.88
CA PHE A 347 -7.76 8.34 -7.82
C PHE A 347 -7.27 9.35 -8.87
N ALA A 348 -6.26 9.00 -9.68
CA ALA A 348 -5.57 9.95 -10.57
C ALA A 348 -5.12 11.22 -9.84
N GLY A 349 -4.67 11.09 -8.58
CA GLY A 349 -4.32 12.18 -7.67
C GLY A 349 -5.50 12.96 -7.08
N LYS A 350 -6.74 12.66 -7.47
CA LYS A 350 -7.95 13.31 -6.95
C LYS A 350 -8.44 12.59 -5.67
N PHE A 351 -7.61 12.58 -4.65
CA PHE A 351 -7.91 11.89 -3.40
C PHE A 351 -9.25 12.34 -2.78
N PRO A 352 -9.94 11.47 -2.03
CA PRO A 352 -11.04 11.87 -1.16
C PRO A 352 -10.62 13.02 -0.23
N THR A 353 -11.56 13.82 0.23
CA THR A 353 -11.28 15.03 1.02
C THR A 353 -10.38 14.75 2.22
N TRP A 354 -10.64 13.67 2.95
CA TRP A 354 -9.89 13.31 4.15
C TRP A 354 -8.40 12.96 3.86
N LEU A 355 -8.10 12.39 2.68
CA LEU A 355 -6.75 12.01 2.26
C LEU A 355 -5.99 13.12 1.54
N ALA A 356 -6.68 14.08 0.91
CA ALA A 356 -6.05 15.09 0.06
C ALA A 356 -5.01 15.91 0.84
N PRO A 357 -3.76 16.04 0.38
CA PRO A 357 -2.74 16.86 1.05
C PRO A 357 -3.17 18.32 1.20
N VAL A 358 -3.77 18.88 0.18
CA VAL A 358 -4.48 20.16 0.19
C VAL A 358 -5.96 19.87 -0.01
N GLN A 359 -6.79 20.24 0.97
CA GLN A 359 -8.24 19.98 0.92
C GLN A 359 -9.01 21.11 0.28
N VAL A 360 -8.54 22.33 0.50
CA VAL A 360 -9.17 23.55 0.01
C VAL A 360 -8.10 24.48 -0.54
N ASP A 361 -8.29 24.95 -1.77
CA ASP A 361 -7.48 26.02 -2.35
C ASP A 361 -8.28 27.32 -2.39
N VAL A 362 -7.81 28.36 -1.69
CA VAL A 362 -8.47 29.65 -1.61
C VAL A 362 -7.86 30.58 -2.64
N LEU A 363 -8.70 31.02 -3.59
CA LEU A 363 -8.31 31.73 -4.79
C LEU A 363 -8.88 33.17 -4.78
N PRO A 364 -8.16 34.17 -4.26
CA PRO A 364 -8.56 35.56 -4.39
C PRO A 364 -8.52 36.00 -5.86
N VAL A 365 -9.63 36.63 -6.32
CA VAL A 365 -9.81 37.11 -7.70
C VAL A 365 -8.92 38.30 -8.01
N SER A 366 -8.74 39.18 -7.02
CA SER A 366 -7.94 40.40 -7.13
C SER A 366 -7.20 40.70 -5.84
N GLU A 367 -6.29 41.70 -5.86
CA GLU A 367 -5.58 42.15 -4.67
C GLU A 367 -6.53 42.62 -3.55
N LYS A 368 -7.65 43.25 -3.91
CA LYS A 368 -8.65 43.72 -2.95
C LYS A 368 -9.31 42.62 -2.13
N SER A 369 -9.45 41.41 -2.71
CA SER A 369 -10.04 40.27 -2.00
C SER A 369 -9.02 39.42 -1.22
N ARG A 370 -7.71 39.70 -1.31
CA ARG A 370 -6.66 38.93 -0.59
C ARG A 370 -6.82 38.94 0.92
N ALA A 371 -7.14 40.07 1.51
CA ALA A 371 -7.32 40.18 2.95
C ALA A 371 -8.44 39.26 3.45
N TYR A 372 -9.59 39.26 2.77
CA TYR A 372 -10.71 38.40 3.07
C TYR A 372 -10.38 36.92 2.81
N ALA A 373 -9.68 36.60 1.72
CA ALA A 373 -9.24 35.25 1.42
C ALA A 373 -8.33 34.67 2.52
N ASN A 374 -7.40 35.47 3.03
CA ASN A 374 -6.55 35.07 4.13
C ASN A 374 -7.32 34.88 5.46
N GLU A 375 -8.35 35.73 5.73
CA GLU A 375 -9.23 35.57 6.89
C GLU A 375 -10.03 34.26 6.80
N VAL A 376 -10.61 33.97 5.65
CA VAL A 376 -11.34 32.70 5.41
C VAL A 376 -10.41 31.50 5.58
N ALA A 377 -9.21 31.56 4.99
CA ALA A 377 -8.22 30.49 5.12
C ALA A 377 -7.82 30.26 6.58
N ALA A 378 -7.61 31.31 7.37
CA ALA A 378 -7.30 31.18 8.80
C ALA A 378 -8.43 30.51 9.60
N LYS A 379 -9.71 30.76 9.25
CA LYS A 379 -10.85 30.08 9.87
C LYS A 379 -10.88 28.61 9.53
N LEU A 380 -10.61 28.24 8.28
CA LEU A 380 -10.53 26.85 7.83
C LEU A 380 -9.38 26.10 8.51
N ASP A 381 -8.20 26.71 8.56
CA ASP A 381 -7.02 26.14 9.23
C ASP A 381 -7.26 25.91 10.73
N ALA A 382 -7.88 26.89 11.41
CA ALA A 382 -8.28 26.76 12.82
C ALA A 382 -9.30 25.62 13.05
N ALA A 383 -10.07 25.23 12.04
CA ALA A 383 -10.97 24.09 12.06
C ALA A 383 -10.27 22.77 11.69
N GLY A 384 -8.95 22.75 11.46
CA GLY A 384 -8.17 21.57 11.10
C GLY A 384 -8.26 21.18 9.63
N ILE A 385 -8.74 22.07 8.76
CA ILE A 385 -8.81 21.85 7.31
C ILE A 385 -7.50 22.28 6.67
N ARG A 386 -6.89 21.41 5.85
CA ARG A 386 -5.62 21.72 5.15
C ARG A 386 -5.87 22.66 3.97
N VAL A 387 -5.44 23.90 4.12
CA VAL A 387 -5.73 24.99 3.21
C VAL A 387 -4.47 25.50 2.53
N LYS A 388 -4.57 25.83 1.26
CA LYS A 388 -3.60 26.62 0.49
C LYS A 388 -4.25 27.91 0.06
N VAL A 389 -3.50 29.02 0.06
CA VAL A 389 -3.97 30.31 -0.47
C VAL A 389 -3.08 30.73 -1.63
N ASP A 390 -3.68 30.93 -2.80
CA ASP A 390 -2.94 31.43 -3.96
C ASP A 390 -2.96 32.96 -4.04
N ASN A 391 -2.05 33.58 -3.30
CA ASN A 391 -1.89 35.04 -3.26
C ASN A 391 -1.08 35.61 -4.44
N ARG A 392 -0.69 34.80 -5.42
CA ARG A 392 0.06 35.28 -6.61
C ARG A 392 -0.75 36.28 -7.40
N ASP A 393 -0.05 37.17 -8.10
CA ASP A 393 -0.69 38.12 -9.02
C ASP A 393 -0.92 37.48 -10.40
N GLU A 394 -1.84 36.52 -10.43
CA GLU A 394 -2.20 35.75 -11.60
C GLU A 394 -3.71 35.82 -11.89
N LYS A 395 -4.08 35.63 -13.16
CA LYS A 395 -5.48 35.57 -13.55
C LYS A 395 -6.20 34.42 -12.88
N ILE A 396 -7.42 34.65 -12.38
CA ILE A 396 -8.20 33.63 -11.68
C ILE A 396 -8.36 32.31 -12.49
N GLY A 397 -8.51 32.40 -13.81
CA GLY A 397 -8.57 31.22 -14.66
C GLY A 397 -7.28 30.39 -14.71
N TYR A 398 -6.12 31.00 -14.47
CA TYR A 398 -4.85 30.30 -14.33
C TYR A 398 -4.78 29.59 -12.97
N LYS A 399 -5.10 30.28 -11.87
CA LYS A 399 -5.15 29.71 -10.52
C LYS A 399 -6.09 28.49 -10.44
N ILE A 400 -7.31 28.60 -11.02
CA ILE A 400 -8.27 27.49 -11.10
C ILE A 400 -7.69 26.30 -11.85
N ARG A 401 -6.96 26.52 -12.95
CA ARG A 401 -6.34 25.42 -13.71
C ARG A 401 -5.25 24.70 -12.92
N GLU A 402 -4.44 25.42 -12.17
CA GLU A 402 -3.41 24.81 -11.31
C GLU A 402 -4.02 24.06 -10.14
N ALA A 403 -4.93 24.67 -9.38
CA ALA A 403 -5.63 24.03 -8.28
C ALA A 403 -6.32 22.73 -8.73
N ARG A 404 -6.84 22.70 -9.95
CA ARG A 404 -7.52 21.54 -10.51
C ARG A 404 -6.59 20.51 -11.15
N GLY A 405 -5.58 20.96 -11.90
CA GLY A 405 -4.72 20.10 -12.72
C GLY A 405 -3.46 19.62 -12.00
N ILE A 406 -2.92 20.44 -11.11
CA ILE A 406 -1.69 20.17 -10.35
C ILE A 406 -2.04 19.72 -8.93
N ASP A 407 -2.67 20.59 -8.15
CA ASP A 407 -2.99 20.30 -6.73
C ASP A 407 -4.15 19.30 -6.59
N ARG A 408 -5.03 19.19 -7.61
CA ARG A 408 -6.17 18.26 -7.69
C ARG A 408 -7.09 18.30 -6.46
N VAL A 409 -7.23 19.50 -5.90
CA VAL A 409 -7.97 19.73 -4.65
C VAL A 409 -9.43 19.29 -4.73
N PRO A 410 -10.04 18.84 -3.62
CA PRO A 410 -11.48 18.63 -3.52
C PRO A 410 -12.29 19.91 -3.74
N TYR A 411 -11.85 21.02 -3.15
CA TYR A 411 -12.57 22.29 -3.16
C TYR A 411 -11.67 23.46 -3.51
N MET A 412 -12.26 24.40 -4.27
CA MET A 412 -11.70 25.74 -4.52
C MET A 412 -12.67 26.78 -3.99
N LEU A 413 -12.18 27.76 -3.22
CA LEU A 413 -12.94 28.92 -2.82
C LEU A 413 -12.54 30.11 -3.69
N ILE A 414 -13.47 30.57 -4.55
CA ILE A 414 -13.24 31.69 -5.45
C ILE A 414 -13.80 32.95 -4.80
N LEU A 415 -12.89 33.83 -4.34
CA LEU A 415 -13.26 34.98 -3.51
C LEU A 415 -12.95 36.30 -4.23
N GLY A 416 -14.00 37.00 -4.62
CA GLY A 416 -13.96 38.34 -5.19
C GLY A 416 -14.40 39.41 -4.19
N GLU A 417 -14.52 40.65 -4.67
CA GLU A 417 -15.01 41.79 -3.87
C GLU A 417 -16.45 41.56 -3.39
N LYS A 418 -17.30 40.91 -4.19
CA LYS A 418 -18.69 40.59 -3.85
C LYS A 418 -18.79 39.65 -2.65
N GLU A 419 -17.98 38.60 -2.65
CA GLU A 419 -17.91 37.65 -1.54
C GLU A 419 -17.41 38.33 -0.28
N ALA A 420 -16.38 39.19 -0.40
CA ALA A 420 -15.85 39.95 0.72
C ALA A 420 -16.87 40.93 1.32
N GLU A 421 -17.62 41.65 0.50
CA GLU A 421 -18.68 42.56 0.94
C GLU A 421 -19.85 41.84 1.59
N ALA A 422 -20.24 40.70 1.06
CA ALA A 422 -21.34 39.88 1.56
C ALA A 422 -20.95 39.00 2.77
N GLY A 423 -19.67 38.82 3.04
CA GLY A 423 -19.17 37.91 4.10
C GLY A 423 -19.45 36.44 3.81
N ASN A 424 -19.60 36.06 2.54
CA ASN A 424 -19.83 34.68 2.09
C ASN A 424 -18.69 34.16 1.20
N ILE A 425 -18.80 32.92 0.75
CA ILE A 425 -17.83 32.25 -0.12
C ILE A 425 -18.50 31.62 -1.33
N SER A 426 -17.77 31.55 -2.45
CA SER A 426 -18.13 30.81 -3.64
C SER A 426 -17.34 29.51 -3.69
N VAL A 427 -18.00 28.39 -3.37
CA VAL A 427 -17.39 27.05 -3.31
C VAL A 427 -17.50 26.37 -4.66
N ARG A 428 -16.39 25.93 -5.22
CA ARG A 428 -16.33 25.13 -6.44
C ARG A 428 -15.72 23.76 -6.14
N ASP A 429 -16.47 22.71 -6.37
CA ASP A 429 -16.02 21.33 -6.25
C ASP A 429 -15.46 20.75 -7.57
N ARG A 430 -15.20 19.44 -7.59
CA ARG A 430 -14.68 18.73 -8.76
C ARG A 430 -15.68 18.56 -9.89
N SER A 431 -17.00 18.74 -9.66
CA SER A 431 -18.04 18.73 -10.68
C SER A 431 -18.04 20.00 -11.55
N ASN A 432 -17.34 21.04 -11.11
CA ASN A 432 -17.32 22.41 -11.65
C ASN A 432 -18.53 23.26 -11.28
N GLU A 433 -19.41 22.78 -10.47
CA GLU A 433 -20.48 23.58 -9.95
C GLU A 433 -19.92 24.58 -8.94
N THR A 434 -20.39 25.81 -9.02
CA THR A 434 -20.04 26.87 -8.07
C THR A 434 -21.28 27.21 -7.28
N VAL A 435 -21.22 27.01 -5.97
CA VAL A 435 -22.36 27.22 -5.07
C VAL A 435 -21.96 28.26 -4.00
N PRO A 436 -22.79 29.28 -3.73
CA PRO A 436 -22.56 30.17 -2.62
C PRO A 436 -22.81 29.44 -1.30
N SER A 437 -22.00 29.76 -0.28
CA SER A 437 -22.09 29.20 1.07
C SER A 437 -21.63 30.24 2.08
N THR A 438 -21.94 30.02 3.35
CA THR A 438 -21.25 30.68 4.45
C THR A 438 -19.97 29.90 4.81
N VAL A 439 -19.02 30.57 5.46
CA VAL A 439 -17.76 29.93 5.92
C VAL A 439 -18.09 28.81 6.90
N ASP A 440 -19.03 29.04 7.84
CA ASP A 440 -19.36 28.09 8.89
C ASP A 440 -20.06 26.81 8.34
N GLU A 441 -20.98 26.97 7.38
CA GLU A 441 -21.62 25.83 6.71
C GLU A 441 -20.61 24.99 5.94
N PHE A 442 -19.66 25.63 5.25
CA PHE A 442 -18.61 24.95 4.53
C PHE A 442 -17.65 24.21 5.47
N ILE A 443 -17.23 24.83 6.58
CA ILE A 443 -16.44 24.18 7.61
C ILE A 443 -17.15 22.94 8.14
N ALA A 444 -18.42 23.07 8.50
CA ALA A 444 -19.21 21.94 8.99
C ALA A 444 -19.26 20.78 7.98
N LYS A 445 -19.49 21.08 6.69
CA LYS A 445 -19.51 20.10 5.61
C LYS A 445 -18.16 19.37 5.49
N VAL A 446 -17.06 20.11 5.34
CA VAL A 446 -15.74 19.52 5.11
C VAL A 446 -15.25 18.75 6.32
N THR A 447 -15.52 19.25 7.54
CA THR A 447 -15.17 18.54 8.78
C THR A 447 -15.92 17.22 8.89
N GLU A 448 -17.20 17.19 8.50
CA GLU A 448 -17.98 15.95 8.49
C GLU A 448 -17.45 14.94 7.43
N GLU A 449 -17.07 15.39 6.22
CA GLU A 449 -16.43 14.54 5.22
C GLU A 449 -15.10 13.95 5.73
N ILE A 450 -14.29 14.75 6.42
CA ILE A 450 -13.04 14.30 7.02
C ILE A 450 -13.31 13.26 8.12
N ARG A 451 -14.29 13.53 9.00
CA ARG A 451 -14.66 12.67 10.12
C ARG A 451 -15.19 11.32 9.66
N THR A 452 -16.06 11.32 8.65
CA THR A 452 -16.68 10.10 8.09
C THR A 452 -15.79 9.40 7.05
N ARG A 453 -14.70 10.07 6.63
CA ARG A 453 -13.84 9.62 5.54
C ARG A 453 -14.62 9.37 4.24
N ALA A 454 -15.56 10.27 3.94
CA ALA A 454 -16.36 10.22 2.73
C ALA A 454 -15.56 10.69 1.50
#